data_978db8f63f392af79661cee2c98bf034
#
_entry.id   978db8f63f392af79661cee2c98bf034
#
_cell.length_a   1.000
_cell.length_b   1.000
_cell.length_c   1.000
_cell.angle_alpha   90.00
_cell.angle_beta   90.00
_cell.angle_gamma   90.00
#
_symmetry.space_group_name_H-M   'P 1'
#
loop_
_entity.id
_entity.type
_entity.pdbx_description
1 polymer ?
#
loop_
_entity_poly.entity_id
_entity_poly.type
_entity_poly.pdbx_seq_one_letter_code
_entity_poly.pdbx_strand_id
1 'polypeptide(L)'
;LLADIGVDYCLMLDFTPEVSRLTAREFMTQLLKERYQVKYLVIGYDHRFGHNRSEGFEDYVRYGKEIGIEVIRAKAYTSNIEIENVPNVPVSSSLIRKLLHQGEVDLAADCLKYEYFLDGIVVGGYQVGRKIGFPTANLSVDDPDKLIPADGVYAVWATFDKKTYM
;
A
#
# COMPACT_ATOMS: atom_id res chain seq x y z
N LEU A 1 -1.26 10.34 0.93
CA LEU A 1 -1.23 9.49 -0.27
C LEU A 1 -2.61 9.33 -0.91
N LEU A 2 -3.64 8.78 -0.21
CA LEU A 2 -4.97 8.57 -0.81
C LEU A 2 -5.62 9.88 -1.27
N ALA A 3 -5.53 10.95 -0.47
CA ALA A 3 -6.01 12.26 -0.85
C ALA A 3 -5.27 12.83 -2.08
N ASP A 4 -3.96 12.63 -2.17
CA ASP A 4 -3.12 13.15 -3.26
C ASP A 4 -3.46 12.52 -4.61
N ILE A 5 -3.98 11.29 -4.62
CA ILE A 5 -4.46 10.62 -5.83
C ILE A 5 -5.95 10.81 -6.09
N GLY A 6 -6.62 11.70 -5.34
CA GLY A 6 -8.01 12.08 -5.57
C GLY A 6 -9.05 11.14 -4.98
N VAL A 7 -8.70 10.37 -3.93
CA VAL A 7 -9.67 9.56 -3.18
C VAL A 7 -10.44 10.46 -2.22
N ASP A 8 -11.75 10.59 -2.42
CA ASP A 8 -12.63 11.43 -1.59
C ASP A 8 -12.91 10.81 -0.21
N TYR A 9 -13.06 9.49 -0.13
CA TYR A 9 -13.40 8.78 1.10
C TYR A 9 -12.57 7.53 1.25
N CYS A 10 -12.06 7.29 2.45
CA CYS A 10 -11.43 6.04 2.85
C CYS A 10 -12.28 5.40 3.94
N LEU A 11 -12.82 4.23 3.68
CA LEU A 11 -13.61 3.47 4.62
C LEU A 11 -12.76 2.36 5.24
N MET A 12 -12.51 2.43 6.53
CA MET A 12 -11.93 1.33 7.29
C MET A 12 -13.04 0.38 7.72
N LEU A 13 -12.99 -0.83 7.19
CA LEU A 13 -13.95 -1.89 7.54
C LEU A 13 -13.31 -2.81 8.57
N ASP A 14 -13.91 -2.88 9.75
CA ASP A 14 -13.48 -3.85 10.77
C ASP A 14 -13.69 -5.27 10.26
N PHE A 15 -12.62 -6.03 10.19
CA PHE A 15 -12.65 -7.42 9.74
C PHE A 15 -13.06 -8.34 10.89
N THR A 16 -14.32 -8.25 11.28
CA THR A 16 -14.89 -9.06 12.36
C THR A 16 -15.12 -10.52 11.92
N PRO A 17 -15.31 -11.45 12.87
CA PRO A 17 -15.68 -12.83 12.53
C PRO A 17 -16.93 -12.96 11.65
N GLU A 18 -17.90 -12.06 11.82
CA GLU A 18 -19.12 -12.00 10.99
C GLU A 18 -18.75 -11.63 9.54
N VAL A 19 -17.98 -10.56 9.35
CA VAL A 19 -17.52 -10.14 8.01
C VAL A 19 -16.66 -11.21 7.34
N SER A 20 -15.80 -11.88 8.10
CA SER A 20 -14.91 -12.92 7.57
C SER A 20 -15.63 -14.16 7.06
N ARG A 21 -16.87 -14.41 7.52
CA ARG A 21 -17.70 -15.56 7.11
C ARG A 21 -18.56 -15.28 5.89
N LEU A 22 -18.70 -14.02 5.49
CA LEU A 22 -19.49 -13.66 4.32
C LEU A 22 -18.91 -14.28 3.05
N THR A 23 -19.74 -14.93 2.26
CA THR A 23 -19.42 -15.28 0.88
C THR A 23 -19.21 -14.01 0.06
N ALA A 24 -18.58 -14.10 -1.10
CA ALA A 24 -18.43 -12.92 -1.95
C ALA A 24 -19.78 -12.30 -2.33
N ARG A 25 -20.78 -13.13 -2.61
CA ARG A 25 -22.12 -12.64 -2.91
C ARG A 25 -22.76 -11.89 -1.75
N GLU A 26 -22.69 -12.43 -0.53
CA GLU A 26 -23.20 -11.79 0.68
C GLU A 26 -22.46 -10.47 0.97
N PHE A 27 -21.14 -10.46 0.85
CA PHE A 27 -20.34 -9.25 1.01
C PHE A 27 -20.76 -8.16 0.01
N MET A 28 -20.91 -8.52 -1.27
CA MET A 28 -21.33 -7.58 -2.31
C MET A 28 -22.76 -7.06 -2.06
N THR A 29 -23.67 -7.92 -1.63
CA THR A 29 -25.06 -7.55 -1.40
C THR A 29 -25.22 -6.71 -0.14
N GLN A 30 -24.83 -7.24 1.01
CA GLN A 30 -25.11 -6.64 2.31
C GLN A 30 -24.25 -5.39 2.59
N LEU A 31 -22.95 -5.46 2.25
CA LEU A 31 -22.04 -4.34 2.54
C LEU A 31 -21.97 -3.38 1.36
N LEU A 32 -21.58 -3.86 0.17
CA LEU A 32 -21.33 -2.93 -0.93
C LEU A 32 -22.63 -2.31 -1.46
N LYS A 33 -23.68 -3.12 -1.66
CA LYS A 33 -24.92 -2.61 -2.23
C LYS A 33 -25.84 -1.96 -1.20
N GLU A 34 -26.22 -2.69 -0.16
CA GLU A 34 -27.25 -2.22 0.78
C GLU A 34 -26.72 -1.16 1.73
N ARG A 35 -25.54 -1.37 2.30
CA ARG A 35 -24.97 -0.45 3.29
C ARG A 35 -24.27 0.77 2.66
N TYR A 36 -23.44 0.55 1.62
CA TYR A 36 -22.62 1.61 1.02
C TYR A 36 -23.12 2.10 -0.33
N GLN A 37 -24.15 1.50 -0.90
CA GLN A 37 -24.79 1.88 -2.17
C GLN A 37 -23.78 1.99 -3.33
N VAL A 38 -22.79 1.10 -3.35
CA VAL A 38 -21.73 1.04 -4.37
C VAL A 38 -22.37 0.82 -5.74
N LYS A 39 -21.92 1.59 -6.74
CA LYS A 39 -22.35 1.47 -8.14
C LYS A 39 -21.29 0.79 -8.99
N TYR A 40 -20.01 1.05 -8.69
CA TYR A 40 -18.86 0.51 -9.40
C TYR A 40 -17.93 -0.18 -8.42
N LEU A 41 -17.51 -1.39 -8.72
CA LEU A 41 -16.54 -2.14 -7.92
C LEU A 41 -15.30 -2.42 -8.78
N VAL A 42 -14.19 -1.78 -8.46
CA VAL A 42 -12.91 -2.03 -9.13
C VAL A 42 -12.13 -3.06 -8.33
N ILE A 43 -11.72 -4.15 -8.97
CA ILE A 43 -11.02 -5.27 -8.33
C ILE A 43 -9.64 -5.43 -8.99
N GLY A 44 -8.59 -5.60 -8.19
CA GLY A 44 -7.26 -5.96 -8.67
C GLY A 44 -7.28 -7.26 -9.50
N TYR A 45 -6.38 -7.39 -10.45
CA TYR A 45 -6.36 -8.48 -11.42
C TYR A 45 -6.29 -9.88 -10.79
N ASP A 46 -5.67 -10.01 -9.63
CA ASP A 46 -5.47 -11.26 -8.88
C ASP A 46 -6.21 -11.28 -7.53
N HIS A 47 -6.95 -10.22 -7.22
CA HIS A 47 -7.63 -10.10 -5.92
C HIS A 47 -8.86 -11.00 -5.85
N ARG A 48 -9.00 -11.70 -4.71
CA ARG A 48 -10.17 -12.51 -4.38
C ARG A 48 -10.64 -12.18 -2.97
N PHE A 49 -11.95 -12.10 -2.80
CA PHE A 49 -12.60 -11.86 -1.52
C PHE A 49 -13.75 -12.83 -1.29
N GLY A 50 -14.35 -12.79 -0.12
CA GLY A 50 -15.34 -13.75 0.35
C GLY A 50 -14.71 -14.89 1.15
N HIS A 51 -15.54 -15.51 1.98
CA HIS A 51 -15.13 -16.66 2.78
C HIS A 51 -14.52 -17.74 1.91
N ASN A 52 -13.61 -18.47 2.09
CA ASN A 52 -12.98 -19.52 1.26
C ASN A 52 -12.28 -19.04 -0.04
N ARG A 53 -12.49 -17.80 -0.50
CA ARG A 53 -11.89 -17.23 -1.73
C ARG A 53 -12.08 -18.12 -2.97
N SER A 54 -13.18 -18.87 -3.02
CA SER A 54 -13.48 -19.85 -4.08
C SER A 54 -13.96 -19.17 -5.36
N GLU A 55 -14.65 -18.03 -5.21
CA GLU A 55 -15.17 -17.26 -6.33
C GLU A 55 -14.05 -16.47 -7.02
N GLY A 56 -14.23 -16.26 -8.32
CA GLY A 56 -13.35 -15.46 -9.15
C GLY A 56 -14.03 -14.23 -9.74
N PHE A 57 -13.32 -13.53 -10.61
CA PHE A 57 -13.80 -12.30 -11.22
C PHE A 57 -15.13 -12.47 -11.97
N GLU A 58 -15.30 -13.58 -12.69
CA GLU A 58 -16.53 -13.84 -13.45
C GLU A 58 -17.75 -14.03 -12.54
N ASP A 59 -17.54 -14.60 -11.35
CA ASP A 59 -18.59 -14.71 -10.33
C ASP A 59 -18.98 -13.34 -9.82
N TYR A 60 -18.00 -12.46 -9.54
CA TYR A 60 -18.28 -11.09 -9.10
C TYR A 60 -19.03 -10.29 -10.16
N VAL A 61 -18.69 -10.45 -11.44
CA VAL A 61 -19.43 -9.83 -12.56
C VAL A 61 -20.87 -10.31 -12.59
N ARG A 62 -21.11 -11.61 -12.42
CA ARG A 62 -22.46 -12.19 -12.38
C ARG A 62 -23.26 -11.63 -11.20
N TYR A 63 -22.68 -11.66 -9.99
CA TYR A 63 -23.33 -11.10 -8.79
C TYR A 63 -23.60 -9.60 -8.94
N GLY A 64 -22.64 -8.85 -9.48
CA GLY A 64 -22.78 -7.44 -9.73
C GLY A 64 -23.98 -7.12 -10.64
N LYS A 65 -24.15 -7.87 -11.73
CA LYS A 65 -25.29 -7.74 -12.63
C LYS A 65 -26.64 -7.98 -11.93
N GLU A 66 -26.71 -8.97 -11.03
CA GLU A 66 -27.93 -9.30 -10.28
C GLU A 66 -28.34 -8.18 -9.31
N ILE A 67 -27.37 -7.49 -8.69
CA ILE A 67 -27.61 -6.49 -7.64
C ILE A 67 -27.40 -5.04 -8.11
N GLY A 68 -27.09 -4.83 -9.38
CA GLY A 68 -26.90 -3.50 -9.98
C GLY A 68 -25.58 -2.82 -9.53
N ILE A 69 -24.48 -3.60 -9.52
CA ILE A 69 -23.10 -3.11 -9.36
C ILE A 69 -22.32 -3.48 -10.63
N GLU A 70 -21.71 -2.49 -11.26
CA GLU A 70 -20.77 -2.73 -12.36
C GLU A 70 -19.41 -3.14 -11.80
N VAL A 71 -18.89 -4.30 -12.23
CA VAL A 71 -17.61 -4.84 -11.74
C VAL A 71 -16.54 -4.68 -12.81
N ILE A 72 -15.45 -4.01 -12.46
CA ILE A 72 -14.35 -3.65 -13.36
C ILE A 72 -13.07 -4.32 -12.86
N ARG A 73 -12.35 -5.00 -13.76
CA ARG A 73 -11.03 -5.57 -13.44
C ARG A 73 -9.95 -4.52 -13.71
N ALA A 74 -9.19 -4.18 -12.69
CA ALA A 74 -7.97 -3.40 -12.89
C ALA A 74 -6.91 -4.25 -13.60
N LYS A 75 -6.18 -3.63 -14.52
CA LYS A 75 -5.05 -4.27 -15.19
C LYS A 75 -3.89 -4.42 -14.21
N ALA A 76 -3.11 -5.50 -14.35
CA ALA A 76 -1.84 -5.62 -13.65
C ALA A 76 -0.92 -4.48 -14.07
N TYR A 77 -0.30 -3.83 -13.10
CA TYR A 77 0.76 -2.88 -13.37
C TYR A 77 2.08 -3.64 -13.50
N THR A 78 2.75 -3.48 -14.62
CA THR A 78 4.12 -3.96 -14.84
C THR A 78 5.05 -2.76 -14.85
N SER A 79 6.16 -2.85 -14.12
CA SER A 79 7.20 -1.84 -14.21
C SER A 79 7.92 -1.96 -15.55
N ASN A 80 8.30 -0.81 -16.15
CA ASN A 80 9.18 -0.81 -17.31
C ASN A 80 10.66 -0.96 -16.92
N ILE A 81 10.93 -1.41 -15.69
CA ILE A 81 12.24 -1.51 -15.09
C ILE A 81 12.70 -2.94 -15.20
N GLU A 82 13.98 -3.11 -15.43
CA GLU A 82 14.66 -4.39 -15.35
C GLU A 82 15.06 -4.65 -13.90
N ILE A 83 14.54 -5.73 -13.31
CA ILE A 83 14.88 -6.17 -11.96
C ILE A 83 15.53 -7.53 -12.06
N GLU A 84 16.75 -7.67 -11.54
CA GLU A 84 17.54 -8.93 -11.62
C GLU A 84 17.65 -9.47 -13.06
N ASN A 85 17.84 -8.59 -14.06
CA ASN A 85 17.89 -8.91 -15.50
C ASN A 85 16.55 -9.44 -16.07
N VAL A 86 15.45 -9.22 -15.39
CA VAL A 86 14.10 -9.57 -15.89
C VAL A 86 13.36 -8.27 -16.22
N PRO A 87 13.05 -8.00 -17.49
CA PRO A 87 12.26 -6.84 -17.88
C PRO A 87 10.77 -7.04 -17.58
N ASN A 88 10.06 -5.93 -17.39
CA ASN A 88 8.61 -5.91 -17.21
C ASN A 88 8.09 -6.77 -16.05
N VAL A 89 8.77 -6.74 -14.92
CA VAL A 89 8.37 -7.50 -13.73
C VAL A 89 7.03 -7.00 -13.20
N PRO A 90 6.05 -7.87 -12.93
CA PRO A 90 4.80 -7.49 -12.30
C PRO A 90 5.05 -6.90 -10.91
N VAL A 91 4.53 -5.69 -10.68
CA VAL A 91 4.67 -5.02 -9.37
C VAL A 91 3.73 -5.68 -8.37
N SER A 92 4.30 -6.06 -7.23
CA SER A 92 3.58 -6.64 -6.10
C SER A 92 4.14 -6.14 -4.77
N SER A 93 3.33 -6.20 -3.71
CA SER A 93 3.80 -5.86 -2.36
C SER A 93 4.99 -6.71 -1.92
N SER A 94 5.06 -7.97 -2.34
CA SER A 94 6.19 -8.86 -2.03
C SER A 94 7.48 -8.40 -2.69
N LEU A 95 7.40 -7.97 -3.96
CA LEU A 95 8.55 -7.42 -4.68
C LEU A 95 9.05 -6.14 -3.99
N ILE A 96 8.15 -5.21 -3.67
CA ILE A 96 8.52 -3.95 -3.02
C ILE A 96 9.18 -4.21 -1.66
N ARG A 97 8.63 -5.12 -0.85
CA ARG A 97 9.27 -5.50 0.42
C ARG A 97 10.66 -6.08 0.22
N LYS A 98 10.84 -6.95 -0.78
CA LYS A 98 12.15 -7.51 -1.12
C LYS A 98 13.16 -6.41 -1.46
N LEU A 99 12.79 -5.47 -2.32
CA LEU A 99 13.65 -4.35 -2.73
C LEU A 99 14.05 -3.48 -1.52
N LEU A 100 13.09 -3.13 -0.66
CA LEU A 100 13.37 -2.36 0.55
C LEU A 100 14.30 -3.12 1.52
N HIS A 101 14.11 -4.43 1.71
CA HIS A 101 15.01 -5.25 2.53
C HIS A 101 16.42 -5.41 1.94
N GLN A 102 16.60 -5.17 0.65
CA GLN A 102 17.88 -5.16 -0.04
C GLN A 102 18.51 -3.76 -0.09
N GLY A 103 17.81 -2.72 0.35
CA GLY A 103 18.26 -1.34 0.28
C GLY A 103 18.08 -0.69 -1.10
N GLU A 104 17.42 -1.37 -2.02
CA GLU A 104 17.15 -0.92 -3.39
C GLU A 104 15.94 0.06 -3.40
N VAL A 105 16.11 1.19 -2.70
CA VAL A 105 15.02 2.17 -2.48
C VAL A 105 14.59 2.87 -3.76
N ASP A 106 15.51 3.09 -4.71
CA ASP A 106 15.19 3.70 -6.01
C ASP A 106 14.31 2.78 -6.86
N LEU A 107 14.63 1.48 -6.91
CA LEU A 107 13.82 0.49 -7.61
C LEU A 107 12.44 0.32 -6.93
N ALA A 108 12.40 0.40 -5.60
CA ALA A 108 11.14 0.38 -4.86
C ALA A 108 10.29 1.62 -5.17
N ALA A 109 10.88 2.81 -5.24
CA ALA A 109 10.22 4.06 -5.61
C ALA A 109 9.67 4.00 -7.05
N ASP A 110 10.43 3.46 -7.96
CA ASP A 110 9.99 3.23 -9.33
C ASP A 110 8.78 2.30 -9.44
N CYS A 111 8.73 1.25 -8.62
CA CYS A 111 7.57 0.37 -8.52
C CYS A 111 6.36 1.05 -7.88
N LEU A 112 6.58 1.83 -6.83
CA LEU A 112 5.55 2.55 -6.07
C LEU A 112 5.00 3.78 -6.80
N LYS A 113 5.82 4.40 -7.67
CA LYS A 113 5.59 5.72 -8.28
C LYS A 113 5.58 6.89 -7.29
N TYR A 114 6.16 6.67 -6.13
CA TYR A 114 6.48 7.69 -5.14
C TYR A 114 7.70 7.23 -4.31
N GLU A 115 8.43 8.17 -3.72
CA GLU A 115 9.55 7.87 -2.84
C GLU A 115 9.06 7.19 -1.56
N TYR A 116 9.68 6.08 -1.18
CA TYR A 116 9.33 5.42 0.08
C TYR A 116 9.69 6.33 1.25
N PHE A 117 8.77 6.55 2.16
CA PHE A 117 8.95 7.49 3.27
C PHE A 117 8.75 6.83 4.63
N LEU A 118 9.39 7.40 5.63
CA LEU A 118 9.24 7.06 7.04
C LEU A 118 8.72 8.27 7.80
N ASP A 119 7.68 8.09 8.58
CA ASP A 119 7.18 9.07 9.53
C ASP A 119 7.62 8.67 10.94
N GLY A 120 7.89 9.65 11.78
CA GLY A 120 8.26 9.37 13.16
C GLY A 120 8.54 10.62 13.96
N ILE A 121 8.95 10.44 15.19
CA ILE A 121 9.28 11.50 16.12
C ILE A 121 10.79 11.58 16.30
N VAL A 122 11.32 12.81 16.33
CA VAL A 122 12.74 13.01 16.63
C VAL A 122 12.98 12.76 18.11
N VAL A 123 13.85 11.81 18.41
CA VAL A 123 14.18 11.38 19.77
C VAL A 123 15.64 11.67 20.12
N GLY A 124 15.92 11.76 21.42
CA GLY A 124 17.28 11.90 21.92
C GLY A 124 18.10 10.62 21.71
N GLY A 125 19.34 10.75 21.25
CA GLY A 125 20.30 9.68 21.15
C GLY A 125 21.57 9.96 21.97
N TYR A 126 22.66 9.26 21.70
CA TYR A 126 23.93 9.39 22.41
C TYR A 126 24.67 10.72 22.21
N GLN A 127 24.17 11.57 21.32
CA GLN A 127 24.69 12.91 21.00
C GLN A 127 26.19 12.89 20.56
N VAL A 128 26.68 11.79 20.01
CA VAL A 128 28.06 11.66 19.54
C VAL A 128 28.33 12.65 18.42
N GLY A 129 27.43 12.78 17.45
CA GLY A 129 27.54 13.73 16.34
C GLY A 129 27.74 15.17 16.83
N ARG A 130 27.00 15.60 17.86
CA ARG A 130 27.16 16.93 18.46
C ARG A 130 28.55 17.17 19.02
N LYS A 131 29.17 16.14 19.65
CA LYS A 131 30.52 16.24 20.22
C LYS A 131 31.62 16.42 19.16
N ILE A 132 31.39 15.92 17.95
CA ILE A 132 32.34 16.01 16.83
C ILE A 132 31.97 17.08 15.80
N GLY A 133 30.99 17.94 16.11
CA GLY A 133 30.59 19.07 15.24
C GLY A 133 29.55 18.73 14.18
N PHE A 134 29.04 17.50 14.15
CA PHE A 134 28.01 17.04 13.19
C PHE A 134 26.76 16.55 13.94
N PRO A 135 25.90 17.47 14.44
CA PRO A 135 24.70 17.05 15.15
C PRO A 135 23.76 16.27 14.22
N THR A 136 23.26 15.14 14.72
CA THR A 136 22.33 14.25 14.02
C THR A 136 21.00 14.20 14.76
N ALA A 137 19.92 14.00 14.01
CA ALA A 137 18.61 13.66 14.56
C ALA A 137 18.40 12.14 14.48
N ASN A 138 17.83 11.57 15.52
CA ASN A 138 17.38 10.17 15.49
C ASN A 138 15.87 10.18 15.30
N LEU A 139 15.38 9.40 14.35
CA LEU A 139 13.95 9.24 14.07
C LEU A 139 13.47 7.94 14.73
N SER A 140 12.49 8.05 15.61
CA SER A 140 11.72 6.89 16.08
C SER A 140 10.50 6.73 15.20
N VAL A 141 10.40 5.60 14.52
CA VAL A 141 9.22 5.26 13.71
C VAL A 141 8.18 4.65 14.64
N ASP A 142 7.01 5.28 14.75
CA ASP A 142 6.00 4.92 15.73
C ASP A 142 5.15 3.71 15.30
N ASP A 143 5.03 3.48 13.99
CA ASP A 143 4.28 2.35 13.44
C ASP A 143 5.15 1.08 13.44
N PRO A 144 4.84 0.07 14.27
CA PRO A 144 5.63 -1.16 14.33
C PRO A 144 5.56 -2.00 13.05
N ASP A 145 4.54 -1.80 12.23
CA ASP A 145 4.35 -2.51 10.96
C ASP A 145 5.02 -1.79 9.78
N LYS A 146 5.56 -0.58 10.02
CA LYS A 146 6.27 0.18 8.99
C LYS A 146 7.62 -0.47 8.68
N LEU A 147 7.78 -0.92 7.45
CA LEU A 147 9.03 -1.51 7.01
C LEU A 147 10.13 -0.46 6.93
N ILE A 148 11.23 -0.71 7.62
CA ILE A 148 12.45 0.11 7.52
C ILE A 148 13.35 -0.56 6.47
N PRO A 149 13.86 0.18 5.47
CA PRO A 149 14.81 -0.35 4.50
C PRO A 149 16.07 -0.94 5.17
N ALA A 150 16.84 -1.73 4.42
CA ALA A 150 18.11 -2.27 4.92
C ALA A 150 19.02 -1.17 5.49
N ASP A 151 19.90 -1.55 6.42
CA ASP A 151 20.91 -0.63 6.95
C ASP A 151 21.79 -0.09 5.82
N GLY A 152 21.97 1.22 5.81
CA GLY A 152 22.72 1.88 4.74
C GLY A 152 22.79 3.40 4.90
N VAL A 153 23.38 4.05 3.92
CA VAL A 153 23.42 5.50 3.80
C VAL A 153 22.52 5.90 2.64
N TYR A 154 21.55 6.74 2.91
CA TYR A 154 20.54 7.16 1.95
C TYR A 154 20.52 8.67 1.81
N ALA A 155 20.39 9.18 0.59
CA ALA A 155 19.98 10.55 0.34
C ALA A 155 18.47 10.66 0.55
N VAL A 156 18.05 11.57 1.41
CA VAL A 156 16.64 11.68 1.79
C VAL A 156 16.14 13.12 1.78
N TRP A 157 14.85 13.29 1.50
CA TRP A 157 14.15 14.52 1.78
C TRP A 157 13.55 14.44 3.18
N ALA A 158 13.92 15.36 4.05
CA ALA A 158 13.37 15.47 5.40
C ALA A 158 12.41 16.67 5.49
N THR A 159 11.15 16.42 5.83
CA THR A 159 10.16 17.48 6.03
C THR A 159 9.88 17.66 7.52
N PHE A 160 10.11 18.85 8.01
CA PHE A 160 9.84 19.26 9.39
C PHE A 160 9.22 20.66 9.39
N ASP A 161 8.15 20.89 10.16
CA ASP A 161 7.43 22.18 10.24
C ASP A 161 7.08 22.77 8.85
N LYS A 162 6.59 21.91 7.94
CA LYS A 162 6.22 22.29 6.56
C LYS A 162 7.41 22.79 5.70
N LYS A 163 8.64 22.57 6.13
CA LYS A 163 9.85 22.86 5.36
C LYS A 163 10.53 21.55 5.02
N THR A 164 11.02 21.46 3.79
CA THR A 164 11.73 20.27 3.28
C THR A 164 13.21 20.62 3.13
N TYR A 165 14.05 19.67 3.55
CA TYR A 165 15.51 19.74 3.51
C TYR A 165 16.05 18.51 2.79
N MET A 166 17.21 18.64 2.15
CA MET A 166 17.99 17.56 1.57
C MET A 166 19.29 17.38 2.37
#